data_9c047531cfc677ca7e872e782e95dd81
#
_entry.id   9c047531cfc677ca7e872e782e95dd81
#
_cell.length_a   1.000
_cell.length_b   1.000
_cell.length_c   1.000
_cell.angle_alpha   90.00
_cell.angle_beta   90.00
_cell.angle_gamma   90.00
#
_symmetry.space_group_name_H-M   'P 1'
#
loop_
_entity.id
_entity.type
_entity.pdbx_description
1 polymer ?
#
loop_
_entity_poly.entity_id
_entity_poly.type
_entity_poly.pdbx_seq_one_letter_code
_entity_poly.pdbx_strand_id
1 'polypeptide(L)'
;MKIFLTGGTGFIGSHFLNLLSRQDHKVTALRRAESKPCIKIEKEPEWLVKEMDDLDVSDLEGCDTLVHLASIGVSPQVATWKELLYWNVTVLINLLEISHLAGVRRIVITGSCAEYGKSSELYDFIPTDAPLKPTFPYAASKAASYVLANAFALENKLELCYLRIFSAFGEGQFKDNFWPALREA
;
A
#
# COMPACT_ATOMS: atom_id res chain seq x y z
N MET A 1 8.86 15.89 -7.57
CA MET A 1 7.65 15.72 -6.74
C MET A 1 8.06 15.52 -5.29
N LYS A 2 7.20 15.88 -4.35
CA LYS A 2 7.37 15.58 -2.93
C LYS A 2 6.39 14.48 -2.54
N ILE A 3 6.90 13.31 -2.19
CA ILE A 3 6.13 12.08 -2.00
C ILE A 3 6.08 11.74 -0.51
N PHE A 4 4.88 11.49 0.02
CA PHE A 4 4.69 10.83 1.30
C PHE A 4 4.48 9.33 1.07
N LEU A 5 5.31 8.48 1.68
CA LEU A 5 5.31 7.03 1.47
C LEU A 5 4.98 6.29 2.76
N THR A 6 3.99 5.41 2.74
CA THR A 6 3.78 4.42 3.79
C THR A 6 4.19 3.03 3.30
N GLY A 7 4.63 2.17 4.21
CA GLY A 7 5.09 0.82 3.85
C GLY A 7 6.47 0.77 3.20
N GLY A 8 7.28 1.86 3.31
CA GLY A 8 8.62 1.95 2.74
C GLY A 8 9.61 0.90 3.23
N THR A 9 9.41 0.33 4.42
CA THR A 9 10.24 -0.75 4.99
C THR A 9 9.85 -2.14 4.50
N GLY A 10 8.68 -2.30 3.86
CA GLY A 10 8.21 -3.57 3.31
C GLY A 10 8.91 -3.95 2.01
N PHE A 11 8.61 -5.15 1.50
CA PHE A 11 9.20 -5.70 0.29
C PHE A 11 9.05 -4.75 -0.93
N ILE A 12 7.83 -4.42 -1.31
CA ILE A 12 7.58 -3.52 -2.46
C ILE A 12 8.13 -2.12 -2.17
N GLY A 13 7.92 -1.61 -0.94
CA GLY A 13 8.34 -0.26 -0.55
C GLY A 13 9.85 -0.04 -0.59
N SER A 14 10.64 -1.03 -0.16
CA SER A 14 12.11 -0.94 -0.19
C SER A 14 12.64 -0.91 -1.63
N HIS A 15 12.07 -1.71 -2.53
CA HIS A 15 12.40 -1.64 -3.96
C HIS A 15 11.95 -0.32 -4.60
N PHE A 16 10.78 0.18 -4.21
CA PHE A 16 10.28 1.47 -4.69
C PHE A 16 11.18 2.63 -4.26
N LEU A 17 11.68 2.62 -3.01
CA LEU A 17 12.66 3.60 -2.54
C LEU A 17 13.94 3.57 -3.39
N ASN A 18 14.47 2.39 -3.70
CA ASN A 18 15.64 2.27 -4.56
C ASN A 18 15.38 2.75 -6.00
N LEU A 19 14.17 2.54 -6.53
CA LEU A 19 13.79 3.11 -7.82
C LEU A 19 13.74 4.64 -7.78
N LEU A 20 13.16 5.22 -6.73
CA LEU A 20 13.07 6.67 -6.56
C LEU A 20 14.43 7.33 -6.29
N SER A 21 15.40 6.61 -5.71
CA SER A 21 16.74 7.14 -5.44
C SER A 21 17.48 7.60 -6.70
N ARG A 22 17.08 7.07 -7.86
CA ARG A 22 17.63 7.39 -9.19
C ARG A 22 16.92 8.56 -9.87
N GLN A 23 15.96 9.16 -9.21
CA GLN A 23 15.13 10.25 -9.73
C GLN A 23 15.17 11.44 -8.77
N ASP A 24 14.89 12.64 -9.28
CA ASP A 24 14.84 13.85 -8.46
C ASP A 24 13.47 13.99 -7.76
N HIS A 25 13.24 13.13 -6.76
CA HIS A 25 12.09 13.20 -5.88
C HIS A 25 12.52 13.36 -4.43
N LYS A 26 11.76 14.17 -3.68
CA LYS A 26 11.87 14.23 -2.23
C LYS A 26 10.88 13.23 -1.64
N VAL A 27 11.35 12.34 -0.79
CA VAL A 27 10.54 11.28 -0.21
C VAL A 27 10.59 11.39 1.30
N THR A 28 9.44 11.63 1.93
CA THR A 28 9.23 11.43 3.37
C THR A 28 8.56 10.06 3.53
N ALA A 29 9.22 9.13 4.20
CA ALA A 29 8.73 7.77 4.35
C ALA A 29 8.41 7.44 5.82
N LEU A 30 7.17 7.01 6.06
CA LEU A 30 6.71 6.59 7.38
C LEU A 30 7.30 5.23 7.76
N ARG A 31 7.79 5.11 8.98
CA ARG A 31 8.15 3.82 9.59
C ARG A 31 7.88 3.82 11.08
N ARG A 32 7.63 2.63 11.63
CA ARG A 32 7.65 2.42 13.07
C ARG A 32 9.10 2.40 13.58
N ALA A 33 9.31 2.70 14.85
CA ALA A 33 10.65 2.80 15.46
C ALA A 33 11.53 1.58 15.17
N GLU A 34 10.98 0.37 15.32
CA GLU A 34 11.72 -0.89 15.16
C GLU A 34 11.76 -1.39 13.70
N SER A 35 11.03 -0.77 12.78
CA SER A 35 10.96 -1.23 11.39
C SER A 35 12.19 -0.82 10.60
N LYS A 36 12.73 -1.77 9.83
CA LYS A 36 13.87 -1.57 8.93
C LYS A 36 13.52 -2.03 7.52
N PRO A 37 14.06 -1.38 6.48
CA PRO A 37 13.92 -1.87 5.10
C PRO A 37 14.37 -3.33 4.97
N CYS A 38 13.64 -4.12 4.17
CA CYS A 38 13.94 -5.55 3.98
C CYS A 38 15.13 -5.79 3.04
N ILE A 39 15.54 -4.77 2.27
CA ILE A 39 16.77 -4.75 1.46
C ILE A 39 17.53 -3.46 1.74
N LYS A 40 18.80 -3.42 1.32
CA LYS A 40 19.62 -2.20 1.42
C LYS A 40 19.02 -1.08 0.57
N ILE A 41 18.84 0.10 1.17
CA ILE A 41 18.41 1.32 0.49
C ILE A 41 19.64 2.07 -0.04
N GLU A 42 19.66 2.39 -1.34
CA GLU A 42 20.76 3.10 -2.02
C GLU A 42 20.87 4.56 -1.56
N LYS A 43 19.72 5.22 -1.35
CA LYS A 43 19.63 6.58 -0.83
C LYS A 43 18.46 6.64 0.16
N GLU A 44 18.78 6.89 1.42
CA GLU A 44 17.77 6.97 2.48
C GLU A 44 16.79 8.12 2.21
N PRO A 45 15.48 7.87 2.39
CA PRO A 45 14.48 8.94 2.40
C PRO A 45 14.55 9.73 3.71
N GLU A 46 13.81 10.78 3.82
CA GLU A 46 13.51 11.40 5.10
C GLU A 46 12.56 10.47 5.88
N TRP A 47 13.08 9.80 6.94
CA TRP A 47 12.26 8.91 7.74
C TRP A 47 11.45 9.65 8.80
N LEU A 48 10.12 9.57 8.68
CA LEU A 48 9.20 9.94 9.75
C LEU A 48 8.96 8.71 10.64
N VAL A 49 9.37 8.78 11.90
CA VAL A 49 9.19 7.70 12.87
C VAL A 49 7.93 7.94 13.70
N LYS A 50 6.83 7.29 13.33
CA LYS A 50 5.50 7.48 13.92
C LYS A 50 4.62 6.24 13.62
N GLU A 51 3.60 5.99 14.41
CA GLU A 51 2.56 5.03 14.02
C GLU A 51 1.63 5.65 12.97
N MET A 52 1.02 4.83 12.12
CA MET A 52 0.24 5.34 10.99
C MET A 52 -1.09 6.00 11.43
N ASP A 53 -1.66 5.55 12.54
CA ASP A 53 -2.87 6.12 13.14
C ASP A 53 -2.62 7.35 14.01
N ASP A 54 -1.35 7.67 14.27
CA ASP A 54 -0.92 8.92 14.94
C ASP A 54 -0.58 10.05 13.94
N LEU A 55 -0.69 9.80 12.63
CA LEU A 55 -0.42 10.82 11.62
C LEU A 55 -1.43 11.96 11.69
N ASP A 56 -0.95 13.17 11.43
CA ASP A 56 -1.77 14.36 11.31
C ASP A 56 -1.47 15.15 10.02
N VAL A 57 -2.22 16.21 9.77
CA VAL A 57 -2.11 17.02 8.55
C VAL A 57 -0.71 17.59 8.36
N SER A 58 -0.04 17.98 9.45
CA SER A 58 1.30 18.61 9.39
C SER A 58 2.38 17.64 8.89
N ASP A 59 2.20 16.34 9.12
CA ASP A 59 3.14 15.32 8.64
C ASP A 59 3.20 15.21 7.10
N LEU A 60 2.12 15.64 6.42
CA LEU A 60 1.99 15.57 4.97
C LEU A 60 2.09 16.94 4.28
N GLU A 61 2.34 18.02 5.03
CA GLU A 61 2.40 19.37 4.47
C GLU A 61 3.41 19.50 3.32
N GLY A 62 2.93 20.10 2.24
CA GLY A 62 3.71 20.35 1.03
C GLY A 62 4.04 19.07 0.25
N CYS A 63 3.46 17.89 0.56
CA CYS A 63 3.53 16.72 -0.29
C CYS A 63 2.55 16.84 -1.47
N ASP A 64 3.00 16.45 -2.66
CA ASP A 64 2.18 16.43 -3.87
C ASP A 64 1.42 15.11 -4.02
N THR A 65 2.03 14.04 -3.52
CA THR A 65 1.63 12.66 -3.79
C THR A 65 1.70 11.81 -2.53
N LEU A 66 0.63 11.08 -2.23
CA LEU A 66 0.62 9.96 -1.29
C LEU A 66 0.86 8.66 -2.04
N VAL A 67 1.81 7.84 -1.58
CA VAL A 67 2.00 6.46 -2.01
C VAL A 67 1.79 5.53 -0.81
N HIS A 68 0.66 4.81 -0.79
CA HIS A 68 0.28 3.94 0.31
C HIS A 68 0.50 2.48 -0.05
N LEU A 69 1.61 1.91 0.44
CA LEU A 69 2.00 0.52 0.24
C LEU A 69 1.85 -0.32 1.52
N ALA A 70 1.55 0.32 2.65
CA ALA A 70 1.34 -0.38 3.92
C ALA A 70 0.05 -1.22 3.87
N SER A 71 0.11 -2.43 4.40
CA SER A 71 -1.04 -3.31 4.54
C SER A 71 -0.72 -4.39 5.57
N ILE A 72 -1.73 -4.96 6.21
CA ILE A 72 -1.60 -6.14 7.07
C ILE A 72 -2.35 -7.32 6.46
N GLY A 73 -2.05 -8.53 6.95
CA GLY A 73 -2.69 -9.76 6.50
C GLY A 73 -2.21 -10.27 5.14
N VAL A 74 -1.10 -9.72 4.63
CA VAL A 74 -0.44 -10.24 3.41
C VAL A 74 0.21 -11.58 3.74
N SER A 75 -0.10 -12.62 2.95
CA SER A 75 0.46 -13.96 3.15
C SER A 75 2.00 -13.92 3.29
N PRO A 76 2.58 -14.69 4.23
CA PRO A 76 1.96 -15.69 5.10
C PRO A 76 1.41 -15.12 6.43
N GLN A 77 1.39 -13.81 6.62
CA GLN A 77 0.89 -13.18 7.84
C GLN A 77 -0.61 -13.37 7.97
N VAL A 78 -1.07 -13.72 9.17
CA VAL A 78 -2.49 -13.87 9.49
C VAL A 78 -2.92 -12.67 10.34
N ALA A 79 -4.07 -12.11 10.03
CA ALA A 79 -4.69 -11.04 10.81
C ALA A 79 -6.19 -11.35 11.02
N THR A 80 -6.73 -10.92 12.14
CA THR A 80 -8.16 -11.06 12.45
C THR A 80 -9.00 -10.12 11.59
N TRP A 81 -10.30 -10.38 11.47
CA TRP A 81 -11.24 -9.49 10.80
C TRP A 81 -11.19 -8.05 11.35
N LYS A 82 -11.08 -7.89 12.68
CA LYS A 82 -11.01 -6.58 13.32
C LYS A 82 -9.74 -5.81 12.95
N GLU A 83 -8.60 -6.49 12.97
CA GLU A 83 -7.33 -5.89 12.58
C GLU A 83 -7.34 -5.50 11.10
N LEU A 84 -7.83 -6.38 10.22
CA LEU A 84 -7.94 -6.10 8.78
C LEU A 84 -8.85 -4.89 8.52
N LEU A 85 -10.02 -4.81 9.19
CA LEU A 85 -10.91 -3.67 9.07
C LEU A 85 -10.26 -2.38 9.58
N TYR A 86 -9.62 -2.46 10.74
CA TYR A 86 -8.98 -1.29 11.33
C TYR A 86 -7.85 -0.75 10.46
N TRP A 87 -6.84 -1.58 10.18
CA TRP A 87 -5.64 -1.14 9.48
C TRP A 87 -5.82 -0.91 7.99
N ASN A 88 -6.49 -1.83 7.28
CA ASN A 88 -6.62 -1.73 5.83
C ASN A 88 -7.77 -0.80 5.40
N VAL A 89 -8.71 -0.47 6.28
CA VAL A 89 -9.88 0.34 5.92
C VAL A 89 -9.95 1.62 6.75
N THR A 90 -10.10 1.53 8.08
CA THR A 90 -10.31 2.72 8.92
C THR A 90 -9.09 3.65 8.90
N VAL A 91 -7.89 3.11 9.12
CA VAL A 91 -6.65 3.91 9.09
C VAL A 91 -6.37 4.46 7.69
N LEU A 92 -6.71 3.71 6.64
CA LEU A 92 -6.61 4.21 5.27
C LEU A 92 -7.51 5.44 5.05
N ILE A 93 -8.77 5.40 5.47
CA ILE A 93 -9.68 6.55 5.29
C ILE A 93 -9.16 7.77 6.04
N ASN A 94 -8.73 7.61 7.28
CA ASN A 94 -8.11 8.70 8.05
C ASN A 94 -6.88 9.28 7.31
N LEU A 95 -6.04 8.41 6.75
CA LEU A 95 -4.88 8.84 5.95
C LEU A 95 -5.29 9.64 4.70
N LEU A 96 -6.37 9.23 4.03
CA LEU A 96 -6.90 9.96 2.88
C LEU A 96 -7.44 11.34 3.27
N GLU A 97 -8.17 11.45 4.40
CA GLU A 97 -8.68 12.70 4.92
C GLU A 97 -7.54 13.69 5.26
N ILE A 98 -6.55 13.26 6.05
CA ILE A 98 -5.42 14.14 6.38
C ILE A 98 -4.58 14.50 5.14
N SER A 99 -4.44 13.59 4.18
CA SER A 99 -3.74 13.86 2.91
C SER A 99 -4.46 14.92 2.09
N HIS A 100 -5.79 14.83 2.00
CA HIS A 100 -6.61 15.82 1.30
C HIS A 100 -6.50 17.20 1.98
N LEU A 101 -6.62 17.26 3.30
CA LEU A 101 -6.47 18.50 4.10
C LEU A 101 -5.07 19.10 3.97
N ALA A 102 -4.03 18.29 3.85
CA ALA A 102 -2.65 18.74 3.60
C ALA A 102 -2.40 19.23 2.15
N GLY A 103 -3.40 19.09 1.26
CA GLY A 103 -3.30 19.56 -0.12
C GLY A 103 -2.72 18.53 -1.09
N VAL A 104 -2.57 17.26 -0.71
CA VAL A 104 -2.17 16.17 -1.60
C VAL A 104 -3.21 16.01 -2.71
N ARG A 105 -2.75 15.92 -3.95
CA ARG A 105 -3.64 15.81 -5.13
C ARG A 105 -3.63 14.43 -5.77
N ARG A 106 -2.52 13.72 -5.62
CA ARG A 106 -2.29 12.43 -6.27
C ARG A 106 -2.13 11.34 -5.25
N ILE A 107 -2.87 10.25 -5.42
CA ILE A 107 -2.90 9.12 -4.49
C ILE A 107 -2.63 7.83 -5.26
N VAL A 108 -1.65 7.07 -4.79
CA VAL A 108 -1.35 5.72 -5.28
C VAL A 108 -1.55 4.74 -4.13
N ILE A 109 -2.40 3.76 -4.31
CA ILE A 109 -2.68 2.73 -3.30
C ILE A 109 -2.45 1.34 -3.90
N THR A 110 -1.79 0.46 -3.14
CA THR A 110 -1.69 -0.95 -3.51
C THR A 110 -2.91 -1.74 -3.01
N GLY A 111 -3.64 -2.31 -3.95
CA GLY A 111 -4.64 -3.34 -3.75
C GLY A 111 -4.08 -4.73 -3.98
N SER A 112 -4.96 -5.69 -4.23
CA SER A 112 -4.60 -7.09 -4.45
C SER A 112 -5.46 -7.72 -5.55
N CYS A 113 -4.89 -8.59 -6.37
CA CYS A 113 -5.66 -9.43 -7.29
C CYS A 113 -6.71 -10.29 -6.58
N ALA A 114 -6.49 -10.60 -5.29
CA ALA A 114 -7.43 -11.35 -4.47
C ALA A 114 -8.81 -10.68 -4.32
N GLU A 115 -8.92 -9.37 -4.56
CA GLU A 115 -10.17 -8.62 -4.55
C GLU A 115 -11.16 -9.14 -5.59
N TYR A 116 -10.67 -9.59 -6.74
CA TYR A 116 -11.51 -10.18 -7.78
C TYR A 116 -12.17 -11.50 -7.32
N GLY A 117 -11.46 -12.29 -6.50
CA GLY A 117 -11.97 -13.53 -5.92
C GLY A 117 -12.61 -14.42 -6.98
N LYS A 118 -13.88 -14.84 -6.77
CA LYS A 118 -14.60 -15.72 -7.73
C LYS A 118 -14.80 -15.13 -9.12
N SER A 119 -14.70 -13.83 -9.30
CA SER A 119 -14.80 -13.23 -10.63
C SER A 119 -13.65 -13.63 -11.54
N SER A 120 -12.47 -13.94 -10.98
CA SER A 120 -11.31 -14.36 -11.77
C SER A 120 -11.55 -15.67 -12.56
N GLU A 121 -12.48 -16.50 -12.10
CA GLU A 121 -12.83 -17.78 -12.76
C GLU A 121 -13.61 -17.59 -14.06
N LEU A 122 -14.09 -16.38 -14.33
CA LEU A 122 -14.94 -16.05 -15.48
C LEU A 122 -14.16 -15.48 -16.67
N TYR A 123 -12.86 -15.25 -16.53
CA TYR A 123 -12.06 -14.53 -17.51
C TYR A 123 -10.70 -15.19 -17.74
N ASP A 124 -10.30 -15.33 -19.00
CA ASP A 124 -8.91 -15.67 -19.37
C ASP A 124 -7.95 -14.52 -19.01
N PHE A 125 -8.39 -13.28 -19.21
CA PHE A 125 -7.71 -12.06 -18.80
C PHE A 125 -8.68 -11.18 -18.02
N ILE A 126 -8.45 -10.99 -16.74
CA ILE A 126 -9.35 -10.26 -15.85
C ILE A 126 -9.35 -8.77 -16.24
N PRO A 127 -10.48 -8.20 -16.68
CA PRO A 127 -10.57 -6.75 -16.95
C PRO A 127 -10.53 -5.96 -15.63
N THR A 128 -10.07 -4.72 -15.71
CA THR A 128 -9.89 -3.86 -14.52
C THR A 128 -11.21 -3.53 -13.82
N ASP A 129 -12.31 -3.56 -14.53
CA ASP A 129 -13.68 -3.33 -14.06
C ASP A 129 -14.46 -4.61 -13.72
N ALA A 130 -13.80 -5.79 -13.71
CA ALA A 130 -14.42 -7.02 -13.28
C ALA A 130 -15.00 -6.88 -11.85
N PRO A 131 -16.19 -7.44 -11.58
CA PRO A 131 -16.81 -7.35 -10.27
C PRO A 131 -15.92 -7.90 -9.16
N LEU A 132 -15.83 -7.20 -8.04
CA LEU A 132 -15.09 -7.67 -6.87
C LEU A 132 -15.94 -8.71 -6.13
N LYS A 133 -15.44 -9.95 -6.02
CA LYS A 133 -16.10 -11.08 -5.33
C LYS A 133 -15.12 -11.78 -4.39
N PRO A 134 -14.55 -11.07 -3.40
CA PRO A 134 -13.54 -11.62 -2.49
C PRO A 134 -14.08 -12.81 -1.71
N THR A 135 -13.21 -13.80 -1.41
CA THR A 135 -13.60 -15.06 -0.78
C THR A 135 -12.98 -15.29 0.60
N PHE A 136 -12.10 -14.39 1.06
CA PHE A 136 -11.44 -14.49 2.37
C PHE A 136 -11.17 -13.11 2.98
N PRO A 137 -10.87 -13.03 4.30
CA PRO A 137 -10.87 -11.77 5.05
C PRO A 137 -9.97 -10.68 4.49
N TYR A 138 -8.72 -11.02 4.16
CA TYR A 138 -7.78 -10.05 3.56
C TYR A 138 -8.30 -9.50 2.23
N ALA A 139 -8.76 -10.37 1.34
CA ALA A 139 -9.31 -9.96 0.04
C ALA A 139 -10.52 -9.02 0.21
N ALA A 140 -11.40 -9.33 1.18
CA ALA A 140 -12.55 -8.51 1.49
C ALA A 140 -12.14 -7.12 2.03
N SER A 141 -11.13 -7.05 2.91
CA SER A 141 -10.64 -5.77 3.43
C SER A 141 -10.02 -4.91 2.32
N LYS A 142 -9.29 -5.50 1.38
CA LYS A 142 -8.71 -4.78 0.23
C LYS A 142 -9.78 -4.30 -0.75
N ALA A 143 -10.81 -5.11 -1.01
CA ALA A 143 -11.96 -4.69 -1.83
C ALA A 143 -12.71 -3.52 -1.17
N ALA A 144 -12.93 -3.56 0.14
CA ALA A 144 -13.53 -2.45 0.89
C ALA A 144 -12.66 -1.19 0.83
N SER A 145 -11.34 -1.32 0.96
CA SER A 145 -10.38 -0.23 0.79
C SER A 145 -10.52 0.44 -0.57
N TYR A 146 -10.63 -0.34 -1.64
CA TYR A 146 -10.83 0.19 -2.99
C TYR A 146 -12.12 0.98 -3.11
N VAL A 147 -13.25 0.40 -2.68
CA VAL A 147 -14.56 1.03 -2.81
C VAL A 147 -14.59 2.38 -2.10
N LEU A 148 -14.07 2.44 -0.88
CA LEU A 148 -14.03 3.68 -0.10
C LEU A 148 -13.04 4.69 -0.66
N ALA A 149 -11.82 4.27 -1.00
CA ALA A 149 -10.81 5.17 -1.57
C ALA A 149 -11.26 5.76 -2.91
N ASN A 150 -11.93 4.96 -3.76
CA ASN A 150 -12.45 5.43 -5.02
C ASN A 150 -13.59 6.46 -4.84
N ALA A 151 -14.53 6.20 -3.94
CA ALA A 151 -15.60 7.14 -3.62
C ALA A 151 -15.04 8.45 -3.06
N PHE A 152 -14.11 8.37 -2.11
CA PHE A 152 -13.42 9.52 -1.52
C PHE A 152 -12.69 10.36 -2.58
N ALA A 153 -11.94 9.70 -3.48
CA ALA A 153 -11.21 10.38 -4.52
C ALA A 153 -12.12 11.10 -5.52
N LEU A 154 -13.25 10.48 -5.90
CA LEU A 154 -14.26 11.09 -6.78
C LEU A 154 -14.89 12.32 -6.14
N GLU A 155 -15.33 12.22 -4.88
CA GLU A 155 -15.94 13.33 -4.13
C GLU A 155 -14.99 14.53 -4.02
N ASN A 156 -13.72 14.26 -3.72
CA ASN A 156 -12.71 15.29 -3.46
C ASN A 156 -11.88 15.68 -4.71
N LYS A 157 -12.22 15.14 -5.89
CA LYS A 157 -11.55 15.41 -7.19
C LYS A 157 -10.04 15.14 -7.13
N LEU A 158 -9.65 14.02 -6.52
CA LEU A 158 -8.27 13.57 -6.41
C LEU A 158 -7.91 12.61 -7.54
N GLU A 159 -6.65 12.60 -7.94
CA GLU A 159 -6.11 11.64 -8.90
C GLU A 159 -5.78 10.33 -8.18
N LEU A 160 -6.64 9.32 -8.30
CA LEU A 160 -6.41 8.01 -7.68
C LEU A 160 -5.85 7.00 -8.69
N CYS A 161 -4.72 6.39 -8.34
CA CYS A 161 -4.22 5.18 -8.99
C CYS A 161 -4.27 4.01 -8.00
N TYR A 162 -5.19 3.08 -8.19
CA TYR A 162 -5.34 1.89 -7.36
C TYR A 162 -4.79 0.66 -8.07
N LEU A 163 -3.68 0.09 -7.54
CA LEU A 163 -2.91 -0.97 -8.19
C LEU A 163 -3.23 -2.32 -7.56
N ARG A 164 -4.03 -3.16 -8.21
CA ARG A 164 -4.24 -4.55 -7.77
C ARG A 164 -3.02 -5.39 -8.12
N ILE A 165 -2.15 -5.57 -7.13
CA ILE A 165 -0.91 -6.32 -7.30
C ILE A 165 -1.25 -7.81 -7.44
N PHE A 166 -0.67 -8.42 -8.48
CA PHE A 166 -0.65 -9.88 -8.66
C PHE A 166 0.58 -10.48 -7.97
N SER A 167 1.21 -11.49 -8.56
CA SER A 167 2.39 -12.10 -7.95
C SER A 167 3.62 -11.20 -8.10
N ALA A 168 4.15 -10.73 -6.98
CA ALA A 168 5.42 -10.02 -6.93
C ALA A 168 6.46 -10.91 -6.26
N PHE A 169 7.69 -10.94 -6.80
CA PHE A 169 8.79 -11.73 -6.26
C PHE A 169 10.12 -10.98 -6.44
N GLY A 170 11.08 -11.26 -5.55
CA GLY A 170 12.39 -10.61 -5.60
C GLY A 170 13.14 -10.70 -4.29
N GLU A 171 14.30 -10.04 -4.22
CA GLU A 171 15.12 -9.93 -3.02
C GLU A 171 14.34 -9.27 -1.88
N GLY A 172 14.50 -9.76 -0.65
CA GLY A 172 13.82 -9.24 0.54
C GLY A 172 12.37 -9.70 0.70
N GLN A 173 11.84 -10.56 -0.19
CA GLN A 173 10.56 -11.19 0.02
C GLN A 173 10.62 -12.13 1.24
N PHE A 174 9.51 -12.23 1.97
CA PHE A 174 9.42 -13.08 3.15
C PHE A 174 9.75 -14.55 2.80
N LYS A 175 10.66 -15.16 3.57
CA LYS A 175 11.27 -16.46 3.25
C LYS A 175 10.27 -17.60 3.03
N ASP A 176 9.12 -17.58 3.73
CA ASP A 176 8.08 -18.61 3.63
C ASP A 176 7.11 -18.38 2.47
N ASN A 177 7.33 -17.36 1.63
CA ASN A 177 6.60 -17.20 0.38
C ASN A 177 7.09 -18.18 -0.68
N PHE A 178 6.24 -18.48 -1.66
CA PHE A 178 6.47 -19.51 -2.69
C PHE A 178 7.85 -19.40 -3.37
N TRP A 179 8.25 -18.22 -3.85
CA TRP A 179 9.50 -18.07 -4.60
C TRP A 179 10.76 -18.22 -3.75
N PRO A 180 10.88 -17.60 -2.56
CA PRO A 180 12.01 -17.87 -1.67
C PRO A 180 12.08 -19.34 -1.25
N ALA A 181 10.98 -19.94 -0.83
CA ALA A 181 10.92 -21.35 -0.44
C ALA A 181 11.33 -22.30 -1.59
N LEU A 182 10.93 -22.02 -2.82
CA LEU A 182 11.33 -22.80 -3.99
C LEU A 182 12.83 -22.72 -4.31
N ARG A 183 13.46 -21.57 -3.98
CA ARG A 183 14.93 -21.39 -4.21
C ARG A 183 15.79 -22.08 -3.17
N GLU A 184 15.24 -22.38 -1.99
CA GLU A 184 15.93 -23.07 -0.89
C GLU A 184 15.74 -24.59 -0.94
N ALA A 185 14.77 -25.09 -1.74
CA ALA A 185 14.49 -26.51 -1.96
C ALA A 185 15.39 -27.12 -3.04
#